data_48322bd2cd034da66c03e22296249c0f
#
_entry.id   48322bd2cd034da66c03e22296249c0f
#
_cell.length_a   1.000
_cell.length_b   1.000
_cell.length_c   1.000
_cell.angle_alpha   90.00
_cell.angle_beta   90.00
_cell.angle_gamma   90.00
#
_symmetry.space_group_name_H-M   'P 1'
#
loop_
_entity.id
_entity.type
_entity.pdbx_description
1 polymer ?
#
loop_
_entity_poly.entity_id
_entity_poly.type
_entity_poly.pdbx_seq_one_letter_code
_entity_poly.pdbx_strand_id
1 'polypeptide(L)'
;MEVKSNVMSKEGEAMLQQGVGVVRKQNVTMRMEVFHCAVCAKPLRPPIFQCSSGTSICSPCYRKLPVGEHDASKRSYTMERVVESILVPCKLGCNMKMAYYRQDAHERECLMGPCVCPVSSCSFVAPAPALLGHLTTLHQLPTAPVKLLVTFLCPVKPVTQVLSSECGRLFLLHVEPVESFGHAVSLTCVRPQTPREVVVSVQFSSSEGHFQASKLEFRPDAEPRQCLCVVPGGGADVLVSIKICLVYSDNDELHVKDDDDEEEEEDDDDQDYDYDDDEEE
;
A
#
# COMPACT_ATOMS: atom_id res chain seq x y z
N MET A 1 51.50 -57.22 5.42
CA MET A 1 50.27 -57.60 6.13
C MET A 1 49.14 -56.78 5.55
N GLU A 2 48.31 -57.44 4.78
CA GLU A 2 47.12 -56.91 4.14
C GLU A 2 46.04 -56.56 5.16
N VAL A 3 45.35 -55.48 5.02
CA VAL A 3 44.02 -55.30 5.57
C VAL A 3 43.10 -54.77 4.46
N LYS A 4 42.10 -55.59 4.20
CA LYS A 4 41.12 -55.54 3.15
C LYS A 4 40.18 -54.29 3.33
N SER A 5 39.93 -53.65 2.21
CA SER A 5 38.82 -52.74 1.95
C SER A 5 37.45 -53.37 2.18
N ASN A 6 36.55 -52.68 2.84
CA ASN A 6 35.13 -52.98 2.80
C ASN A 6 34.39 -51.80 2.21
N VAL A 7 33.91 -51.97 0.98
CA VAL A 7 33.07 -51.04 0.25
C VAL A 7 31.65 -51.26 0.74
N MET A 8 31.05 -50.25 1.37
CA MET A 8 29.61 -50.15 1.56
C MET A 8 29.07 -49.02 0.73
N SER A 9 28.33 -49.38 -0.29
CA SER A 9 27.48 -48.53 -1.07
C SER A 9 26.41 -47.91 -0.18
N LYS A 10 26.33 -46.59 -0.13
CA LYS A 10 25.14 -45.87 0.32
C LYS A 10 24.66 -45.06 -0.86
N GLU A 11 23.51 -45.44 -1.35
CA GLU A 11 22.69 -44.65 -2.27
C GLU A 11 22.34 -43.34 -1.56
N GLY A 12 22.81 -42.24 -2.12
CA GLY A 12 22.59 -40.89 -1.57
C GLY A 12 21.31 -40.32 -2.11
N GLU A 13 20.43 -39.96 -1.21
CA GLU A 13 19.33 -39.02 -1.46
C GLU A 13 19.89 -37.71 -1.99
N ALA A 14 19.51 -37.34 -3.19
CA ALA A 14 19.80 -36.05 -3.78
C ALA A 14 18.92 -34.99 -3.09
N MET A 15 19.42 -34.41 -2.02
CA MET A 15 18.86 -33.14 -1.51
C MET A 15 19.05 -32.06 -2.57
N LEU A 16 17.95 -31.56 -3.10
CA LEU A 16 17.91 -30.31 -3.85
C LEU A 16 18.41 -29.19 -2.93
N GLN A 17 19.69 -28.89 -2.99
CA GLN A 17 20.23 -27.66 -2.43
C GLN A 17 19.68 -26.49 -3.24
N GLN A 18 18.78 -25.71 -2.65
CA GLN A 18 18.40 -24.40 -3.15
C GLN A 18 19.68 -23.55 -3.17
N GLY A 19 20.24 -23.39 -4.36
CA GLY A 19 21.44 -22.59 -4.57
C GLY A 19 21.17 -21.14 -4.21
N VAL A 20 21.84 -20.66 -3.17
CA VAL A 20 21.95 -19.23 -2.88
C VAL A 20 22.61 -18.58 -4.10
N GLY A 21 21.81 -17.91 -4.92
CA GLY A 21 22.31 -17.26 -6.13
C GLY A 21 23.39 -16.24 -5.81
N VAL A 22 24.58 -16.43 -6.36
CA VAL A 22 25.68 -15.45 -6.21
C VAL A 22 25.30 -14.18 -6.97
N VAL A 23 25.03 -13.11 -6.25
CA VAL A 23 24.76 -11.80 -6.83
C VAL A 23 26.07 -11.21 -7.35
N ARG A 24 26.25 -11.20 -8.66
CA ARG A 24 27.36 -10.51 -9.33
C ARG A 24 26.90 -9.10 -9.72
N LYS A 25 27.59 -8.08 -9.21
CA LYS A 25 27.37 -6.69 -9.64
C LYS A 25 28.13 -6.47 -10.95
N GLN A 26 27.40 -6.10 -12.00
CA GLN A 26 27.97 -5.69 -13.29
C GLN A 26 27.31 -4.37 -13.70
N ASN A 27 28.08 -3.46 -14.28
CA ASN A 27 27.55 -2.24 -14.88
C ASN A 27 27.01 -2.57 -16.27
N VAL A 28 25.70 -2.61 -16.41
CA VAL A 28 25.00 -2.86 -17.67
C VAL A 28 24.20 -1.62 -18.04
N THR A 29 24.39 -1.11 -19.26
CA THR A 29 23.52 -0.06 -19.79
C THR A 29 22.39 -0.71 -20.59
N MET A 30 21.16 -0.44 -20.20
CA MET A 30 19.96 -1.00 -20.84
C MET A 30 18.99 0.12 -21.19
N ARG A 31 18.26 -0.06 -22.29
CA ARG A 31 17.11 0.80 -22.62
C ARG A 31 15.93 0.36 -21.79
N MET A 32 15.37 1.26 -21.00
CA MET A 32 14.26 0.95 -20.09
C MET A 32 12.96 0.61 -20.86
N GLU A 33 12.84 1.07 -22.10
CA GLU A 33 11.66 0.82 -22.94
C GLU A 33 11.41 -0.68 -23.18
N VAL A 34 12.45 -1.52 -23.10
CA VAL A 34 12.29 -2.98 -23.25
C VAL A 34 11.49 -3.62 -22.09
N PHE A 35 11.39 -2.90 -20.99
CA PHE A 35 10.62 -3.31 -19.81
C PHE A 35 9.27 -2.59 -19.71
N HIS A 36 8.84 -1.96 -20.81
CA HIS A 36 7.53 -1.33 -20.89
C HIS A 36 6.56 -2.20 -21.69
N CYS A 37 5.28 -2.09 -21.35
CA CYS A 37 4.22 -2.75 -22.10
C CYS A 37 4.18 -2.24 -23.53
N ALA A 38 4.19 -3.16 -24.51
CA ALA A 38 4.18 -2.80 -25.93
C ALA A 38 2.89 -2.07 -26.36
N VAL A 39 1.78 -2.20 -25.60
CA VAL A 39 0.49 -1.58 -25.91
C VAL A 39 0.31 -0.21 -25.26
N CYS A 40 0.61 -0.08 -23.96
CA CYS A 40 0.32 1.16 -23.21
C CYS A 40 1.57 1.93 -22.78
N ALA A 41 2.78 1.45 -23.12
CA ALA A 41 4.07 2.04 -22.79
C ALA A 41 4.31 2.26 -21.27
N LYS A 42 3.50 1.68 -20.40
CA LYS A 42 3.72 1.72 -18.94
C LYS A 42 4.73 0.66 -18.54
N PRO A 43 5.48 0.86 -17.44
CA PRO A 43 6.36 -0.16 -16.89
C PRO A 43 5.65 -1.51 -16.71
N LEU A 44 6.29 -2.58 -17.16
CA LEU A 44 5.81 -3.95 -16.97
C LEU A 44 5.89 -4.30 -15.48
N ARG A 45 4.82 -4.85 -14.96
CA ARG A 45 4.73 -5.41 -13.59
C ARG A 45 4.08 -6.78 -13.64
N PRO A 46 4.43 -7.72 -12.79
CA PRO A 46 3.74 -9.00 -12.69
C PRO A 46 2.21 -8.83 -12.45
N PRO A 47 1.36 -9.67 -13.05
CA PRO A 47 1.70 -10.68 -14.05
C PRO A 47 1.96 -10.08 -15.44
N ILE A 48 2.94 -10.64 -16.17
CA ILE A 48 3.37 -10.20 -17.49
C ILE A 48 3.07 -11.29 -18.51
N PHE A 49 2.50 -10.89 -19.65
CA PHE A 49 2.15 -11.82 -20.73
C PHE A 49 3.01 -11.54 -21.96
N GLN A 50 3.36 -12.60 -22.67
CA GLN A 50 4.10 -12.53 -23.92
C GLN A 50 3.19 -12.99 -25.06
N CYS A 51 3.02 -12.11 -26.05
CA CYS A 51 2.27 -12.41 -27.26
C CYS A 51 3.04 -13.34 -28.20
N SER A 52 2.37 -13.94 -29.17
CA SER A 52 2.98 -14.77 -30.23
C SER A 52 4.08 -14.05 -31.02
N SER A 53 4.00 -12.71 -31.11
CA SER A 53 5.04 -11.86 -31.71
C SER A 53 6.31 -11.75 -30.86
N GLY A 54 6.34 -12.29 -29.64
CA GLY A 54 7.45 -12.17 -28.69
C GLY A 54 7.43 -10.88 -27.85
N THR A 55 6.47 -9.98 -28.07
CA THR A 55 6.34 -8.74 -27.29
C THR A 55 5.70 -8.97 -25.95
N SER A 56 6.13 -8.21 -24.92
CA SER A 56 5.59 -8.30 -23.57
C SER A 56 4.52 -7.25 -23.33
N ILE A 57 3.42 -7.65 -22.70
CA ILE A 57 2.29 -6.80 -22.35
C ILE A 57 1.91 -6.96 -20.88
N CYS A 58 1.36 -5.90 -20.28
CA CYS A 58 0.87 -5.92 -18.90
C CYS A 58 -0.51 -6.58 -18.79
N SER A 59 -0.86 -7.07 -17.61
CA SER A 59 -2.15 -7.71 -17.34
C SER A 59 -3.37 -6.87 -17.74
N PRO A 60 -3.44 -5.55 -17.49
CA PRO A 60 -4.57 -4.75 -17.98
C PRO A 60 -4.71 -4.71 -19.49
N CYS A 61 -3.60 -4.74 -20.24
CA CYS A 61 -3.65 -4.79 -21.72
C CYS A 61 -4.00 -6.19 -22.22
N TYR A 62 -3.44 -7.23 -21.59
CA TYR A 62 -3.77 -8.62 -21.89
C TYR A 62 -5.28 -8.88 -21.79
N ARG A 63 -5.94 -8.43 -20.72
CA ARG A 63 -7.39 -8.59 -20.55
C ARG A 63 -8.26 -7.89 -21.61
N LYS A 64 -7.69 -6.96 -22.37
CA LYS A 64 -8.39 -6.23 -23.44
C LYS A 64 -8.13 -6.82 -24.82
N LEU A 65 -7.33 -7.88 -24.93
CA LEU A 65 -7.07 -8.54 -26.21
C LEU A 65 -8.33 -9.28 -26.71
N PRO A 66 -8.49 -9.40 -28.02
CA PRO A 66 -9.48 -10.30 -28.62
C PRO A 66 -9.22 -11.77 -28.20
N VAL A 67 -10.25 -12.59 -28.12
CA VAL A 67 -10.17 -13.98 -27.64
C VAL A 67 -9.06 -14.78 -28.33
N GLY A 68 -8.93 -14.70 -29.66
CA GLY A 68 -7.89 -15.44 -30.39
C GLY A 68 -6.45 -15.01 -30.09
N GLU A 69 -6.21 -13.75 -29.73
CA GLU A 69 -4.90 -13.25 -29.33
C GLU A 69 -4.63 -13.54 -27.84
N HIS A 70 -5.67 -13.58 -27.04
CA HIS A 70 -5.62 -13.94 -25.65
C HIS A 70 -5.11 -15.37 -25.47
N ASP A 71 -5.68 -16.33 -26.20
CA ASP A 71 -5.29 -17.75 -26.15
C ASP A 71 -3.88 -18.00 -26.69
N ALA A 72 -3.41 -17.15 -27.60
CA ALA A 72 -2.04 -17.22 -28.13
C ALA A 72 -0.98 -16.59 -27.21
N SER A 73 -1.38 -15.87 -26.17
CA SER A 73 -0.48 -15.17 -25.25
C SER A 73 -0.25 -16.01 -24.00
N LYS A 74 1.01 -16.09 -23.56
CA LYS A 74 1.39 -16.90 -22.36
C LYS A 74 2.01 -16.02 -21.29
N ARG A 75 1.80 -16.38 -20.02
CA ARG A 75 2.47 -15.73 -18.89
C ARG A 75 3.97 -15.92 -18.96
N SER A 76 4.72 -14.86 -18.82
CA SER A 76 6.19 -14.84 -18.93
C SER A 76 6.85 -14.70 -17.56
N TYR A 77 6.93 -15.80 -16.81
CA TYR A 77 7.59 -15.83 -15.50
C TYR A 77 9.05 -15.37 -15.56
N THR A 78 9.75 -15.64 -16.68
CA THR A 78 11.12 -15.17 -16.86
C THR A 78 11.18 -13.64 -16.88
N MET A 79 10.28 -12.97 -17.63
CA MET A 79 10.24 -11.52 -17.68
C MET A 79 9.85 -10.93 -16.31
N GLU A 80 8.93 -11.56 -15.59
CA GLU A 80 8.56 -11.16 -14.22
C GLU A 80 9.77 -11.16 -13.30
N ARG A 81 10.55 -12.24 -13.28
CA ARG A 81 11.78 -12.34 -12.48
C ARG A 81 12.83 -11.30 -12.90
N VAL A 82 12.93 -10.99 -14.19
CA VAL A 82 13.83 -9.95 -14.70
C VAL A 82 13.41 -8.59 -14.17
N VAL A 83 12.16 -8.17 -14.33
CA VAL A 83 11.69 -6.85 -13.89
C VAL A 83 11.72 -6.68 -12.38
N GLU A 84 11.52 -7.74 -11.61
CA GLU A 84 11.65 -7.74 -10.15
C GLU A 84 13.10 -7.58 -9.68
N SER A 85 14.06 -8.07 -10.48
CA SER A 85 15.48 -7.96 -10.18
C SER A 85 16.09 -6.59 -10.49
N ILE A 86 15.40 -5.75 -11.28
CA ILE A 86 15.87 -4.40 -11.63
C ILE A 86 15.57 -3.46 -10.48
N LEU A 87 16.55 -3.23 -9.63
CA LEU A 87 16.43 -2.34 -8.49
C LEU A 87 16.96 -0.95 -8.83
N VAL A 88 16.12 0.06 -8.64
CA VAL A 88 16.46 1.47 -8.84
C VAL A 88 16.41 2.23 -7.51
N PRO A 89 17.29 3.22 -7.31
CA PRO A 89 17.22 4.09 -6.14
C PRO A 89 16.05 5.07 -6.27
N CYS A 90 15.52 5.53 -5.13
CA CYS A 90 14.55 6.61 -5.10
C CYS A 90 15.17 7.91 -5.66
N LYS A 91 14.46 8.55 -6.61
CA LYS A 91 14.90 9.84 -7.19
C LYS A 91 14.86 11.00 -6.18
N LEU A 92 14.04 10.87 -5.12
CA LEU A 92 13.89 11.89 -4.09
C LEU A 92 14.94 11.78 -2.96
N GLY A 93 15.84 10.80 -3.05
CA GLY A 93 17.00 10.70 -2.14
C GLY A 93 16.71 10.07 -0.78
N CYS A 94 15.65 9.28 -0.61
CA CYS A 94 15.37 8.58 0.65
C CYS A 94 16.23 7.32 0.88
N ASN A 95 17.21 7.06 0.01
CA ASN A 95 18.09 5.89 0.03
C ASN A 95 17.41 4.52 -0.15
N MET A 96 16.10 4.46 -0.34
CA MET A 96 15.41 3.21 -0.65
C MET A 96 15.70 2.76 -2.09
N LYS A 97 15.85 1.45 -2.26
CA LYS A 97 15.90 0.79 -3.56
C LYS A 97 14.69 -0.10 -3.70
N MET A 98 14.08 -0.08 -4.87
CA MET A 98 12.87 -0.84 -5.17
C MET A 98 12.89 -1.34 -6.60
N ALA A 99 12.04 -2.32 -6.92
CA ALA A 99 11.82 -2.71 -8.30
C ALA A 99 11.39 -1.48 -9.13
N TYR A 100 11.96 -1.32 -10.32
CA TYR A 100 11.81 -0.10 -11.12
C TYR A 100 10.34 0.27 -11.39
N TYR A 101 9.48 -0.70 -11.58
CA TYR A 101 8.05 -0.48 -11.82
C TYR A 101 7.27 0.02 -10.59
N ARG A 102 7.88 -0.05 -9.40
CA ARG A 102 7.32 0.50 -8.14
C ARG A 102 7.80 1.92 -7.84
N GLN A 103 8.71 2.45 -8.65
CA GLN A 103 9.34 3.75 -8.38
C GLN A 103 8.33 4.89 -8.31
N ASP A 104 7.42 4.99 -9.29
CA ASP A 104 6.41 6.05 -9.34
C ASP A 104 5.42 5.98 -8.15
N ALA A 105 5.05 4.76 -7.73
CA ALA A 105 4.21 4.58 -6.55
C ALA A 105 4.94 5.01 -5.27
N HIS A 106 6.20 4.60 -5.13
CA HIS A 106 7.02 5.03 -4.00
C HIS A 106 7.24 6.55 -3.97
N GLU A 107 7.53 7.20 -5.10
CA GLU A 107 7.77 8.64 -5.16
C GLU A 107 6.54 9.46 -4.72
N ARG A 108 5.34 8.97 -4.97
CA ARG A 108 4.10 9.57 -4.47
C ARG A 108 3.98 9.52 -2.94
N GLU A 109 4.52 8.48 -2.31
CA GLU A 109 4.48 8.28 -0.86
C GLU A 109 5.75 8.71 -0.13
N CYS A 110 6.83 8.93 -0.85
CA CYS A 110 8.14 9.19 -0.26
C CYS A 110 8.15 10.46 0.58
N LEU A 111 8.56 10.36 1.84
CA LEU A 111 8.63 11.48 2.77
C LEU A 111 9.64 12.57 2.35
N MET A 112 10.58 12.20 1.43
CA MET A 112 11.52 13.14 0.83
C MET A 112 10.92 13.89 -0.36
N GLY A 113 9.66 13.61 -0.73
CA GLY A 113 8.96 14.40 -1.73
C GLY A 113 8.52 15.76 -1.19
N PRO A 114 8.27 16.72 -2.09
CA PRO A 114 7.93 18.08 -1.71
C PRO A 114 6.57 18.13 -1.00
N CYS A 115 6.55 18.79 0.14
CA CYS A 115 5.35 19.13 0.90
C CYS A 115 5.25 20.67 0.97
N VAL A 116 4.09 21.19 0.65
CA VAL A 116 3.80 22.64 0.76
C VAL A 116 3.44 22.96 2.21
N CYS A 117 3.93 24.10 2.72
CA CYS A 117 3.55 24.57 4.03
C CYS A 117 2.04 24.84 4.09
N PRO A 118 1.29 24.25 5.02
CA PRO A 118 -0.16 24.42 5.10
C PRO A 118 -0.59 25.71 5.80
N VAL A 119 0.36 26.52 6.28
CA VAL A 119 0.05 27.82 6.91
C VAL A 119 -0.25 28.84 5.83
N SER A 120 -1.37 29.53 5.97
CA SER A 120 -1.82 30.55 5.02
C SER A 120 -0.72 31.56 4.71
N SER A 121 -0.59 31.95 3.45
CA SER A 121 0.40 32.90 2.95
C SER A 121 1.87 32.46 3.06
N CYS A 122 2.15 31.21 3.39
CA CYS A 122 3.50 30.65 3.37
C CYS A 122 3.72 29.81 2.10
N SER A 123 4.72 30.18 1.29
CA SER A 123 5.06 29.47 0.06
C SER A 123 6.21 28.46 0.23
N PHE A 124 6.59 28.16 1.47
CA PHE A 124 7.69 27.22 1.73
C PHE A 124 7.32 25.81 1.27
N VAL A 125 8.25 25.18 0.56
CA VAL A 125 8.11 23.79 0.05
C VAL A 125 9.37 23.01 0.40
N ALA A 126 9.22 21.91 1.08
CA ALA A 126 10.34 21.04 1.47
C ALA A 126 9.87 19.61 1.78
N PRO A 127 10.78 18.64 1.87
CA PRO A 127 10.46 17.33 2.43
C PRO A 127 9.88 17.41 3.85
N ALA A 128 9.08 16.41 4.24
CA ALA A 128 8.39 16.40 5.53
C ALA A 128 9.30 16.68 6.75
N PRO A 129 10.53 16.12 6.87
CA PRO A 129 11.40 16.44 8.00
C PRO A 129 11.81 17.92 8.06
N ALA A 130 12.13 18.53 6.91
CA ALA A 130 12.51 19.94 6.85
C ALA A 130 11.28 20.85 7.05
N LEU A 131 10.12 20.44 6.56
CA LEU A 131 8.86 21.15 6.79
C LEU A 131 8.47 21.12 8.28
N LEU A 132 8.69 20.02 9.01
CA LEU A 132 8.47 19.96 10.44
C LEU A 132 9.33 20.99 11.16
N GLY A 133 10.64 21.08 10.83
CA GLY A 133 11.53 22.11 11.36
C GLY A 133 11.03 23.52 11.05
N HIS A 134 10.58 23.80 9.84
CA HIS A 134 10.01 25.10 9.43
C HIS A 134 8.75 25.46 10.24
N LEU A 135 7.83 24.52 10.41
CA LEU A 135 6.58 24.73 11.16
C LEU A 135 6.85 25.03 12.63
N THR A 136 7.84 24.37 13.25
CA THR A 136 8.18 24.56 14.65
C THR A 136 9.01 25.82 14.88
N THR A 137 9.94 26.18 13.99
CA THR A 137 10.86 27.31 14.20
C THR A 137 10.27 28.63 13.69
N LEU A 138 9.71 28.66 12.47
CA LEU A 138 9.20 29.88 11.89
C LEU A 138 7.75 30.18 12.32
N HIS A 139 6.89 29.16 12.29
CA HIS A 139 5.48 29.32 12.68
C HIS A 139 5.23 29.07 14.17
N GLN A 140 6.26 28.63 14.92
CA GLN A 140 6.20 28.37 16.37
C GLN A 140 5.05 27.45 16.79
N LEU A 141 4.66 26.52 15.88
CA LEU A 141 3.59 25.58 16.16
C LEU A 141 4.06 24.49 17.13
N PRO A 142 3.31 24.22 18.19
CA PRO A 142 3.62 23.09 19.08
C PRO A 142 3.50 21.77 18.33
N THR A 143 4.31 20.80 18.71
CA THR A 143 4.36 19.48 18.09
C THR A 143 3.97 18.40 19.08
N ALA A 144 3.12 17.47 18.65
CA ALA A 144 2.77 16.29 19.42
C ALA A 144 3.06 15.02 18.59
N PRO A 145 3.76 14.03 19.15
CA PRO A 145 3.91 12.73 18.50
C PRO A 145 2.61 11.96 18.56
N VAL A 146 2.24 11.30 17.45
CA VAL A 146 1.06 10.45 17.38
C VAL A 146 1.40 9.10 16.76
N LYS A 147 0.74 8.06 17.26
CA LYS A 147 0.79 6.72 16.69
C LYS A 147 -0.42 6.52 15.79
N LEU A 148 -0.16 6.13 14.55
CA LEU A 148 -1.24 5.75 13.65
C LEU A 148 -1.94 4.50 14.18
N LEU A 149 -3.24 4.38 13.91
CA LEU A 149 -4.12 3.30 14.40
C LEU A 149 -4.38 3.30 15.91
N VAL A 150 -3.73 4.18 16.67
CA VAL A 150 -3.92 4.35 18.12
C VAL A 150 -4.76 5.60 18.38
N THR A 151 -5.74 5.49 19.25
CA THR A 151 -6.54 6.64 19.69
C THR A 151 -5.72 7.51 20.64
N PHE A 152 -5.74 8.82 20.39
CA PHE A 152 -5.16 9.81 21.29
C PHE A 152 -6.22 10.84 21.72
N LEU A 153 -6.01 11.46 22.85
CA LEU A 153 -6.90 12.47 23.40
C LEU A 153 -6.39 13.87 23.07
N CYS A 154 -7.30 14.71 22.59
CA CYS A 154 -7.05 16.12 22.28
C CYS A 154 -7.92 16.99 23.20
N PRO A 155 -7.31 17.88 24.01
CA PRO A 155 -8.07 18.88 24.76
C PRO A 155 -8.73 19.89 23.82
N VAL A 156 -9.98 20.24 24.07
CA VAL A 156 -10.73 21.23 23.28
C VAL A 156 -10.36 22.63 23.75
N LYS A 157 -9.16 23.06 23.37
CA LYS A 157 -8.64 24.42 23.63
C LYS A 157 -8.18 25.02 22.32
N PRO A 158 -8.43 26.32 22.07
CA PRO A 158 -7.97 26.96 20.84
C PRO A 158 -6.47 26.76 20.65
N VAL A 159 -6.11 25.99 19.63
CA VAL A 159 -4.71 25.67 19.29
C VAL A 159 -4.62 25.20 17.86
N THR A 160 -3.51 25.51 17.20
CA THR A 160 -3.03 24.82 16.01
C THR A 160 -1.74 24.12 16.38
N GLN A 161 -1.68 22.81 16.18
CA GLN A 161 -0.49 22.01 16.52
C GLN A 161 -0.15 21.01 15.41
N VAL A 162 1.13 20.70 15.29
CA VAL A 162 1.64 19.70 14.37
C VAL A 162 1.57 18.33 15.01
N LEU A 163 0.90 17.39 14.38
CA LEU A 163 0.94 15.99 14.74
C LEU A 163 1.98 15.29 13.86
N SER A 164 3.00 14.70 14.49
CA SER A 164 4.05 13.96 13.79
C SER A 164 3.89 12.48 14.06
N SER A 165 3.65 11.69 13.01
CA SER A 165 3.52 10.25 13.14
C SER A 165 4.87 9.54 13.14
N GLU A 166 4.91 8.31 13.67
CA GLU A 166 6.10 7.45 13.68
C GLU A 166 6.68 7.18 12.29
N CYS A 167 5.84 7.13 11.27
CA CYS A 167 6.27 6.98 9.88
C CYS A 167 6.67 8.32 9.22
N GLY A 168 6.75 9.43 9.98
CA GLY A 168 7.16 10.75 9.49
C GLY A 168 6.08 11.54 8.74
N ARG A 169 4.83 11.09 8.70
CA ARG A 169 3.71 11.88 8.15
C ARG A 169 3.32 12.98 9.11
N LEU A 170 2.97 14.14 8.53
CA LEU A 170 2.59 15.33 9.28
C LEU A 170 1.12 15.65 9.06
N PHE A 171 0.46 16.06 10.15
CA PHE A 171 -0.89 16.59 10.13
C PHE A 171 -0.92 17.87 10.97
N LEU A 172 -1.78 18.81 10.62
CA LEU A 172 -2.09 19.94 11.50
C LEU A 172 -3.47 19.74 12.11
N LEU A 173 -3.50 19.70 13.41
CA LEU A 173 -4.74 19.70 14.18
C LEU A 173 -5.06 21.14 14.56
N HIS A 174 -6.27 21.58 14.21
CA HIS A 174 -6.78 22.91 14.53
C HIS A 174 -7.97 22.77 15.46
N VAL A 175 -7.95 23.52 16.54
CA VAL A 175 -9.10 23.71 17.43
C VAL A 175 -9.40 25.20 17.44
N GLU A 176 -10.51 25.60 16.86
CA GLU A 176 -10.87 27.01 16.67
C GLU A 176 -12.24 27.30 17.28
N PRO A 177 -12.41 28.46 17.93
CA PRO A 177 -13.73 28.86 18.43
C PRO A 177 -14.70 29.11 17.26
N VAL A 178 -15.93 28.66 17.43
CA VAL A 178 -17.06 28.94 16.54
C VAL A 178 -18.09 29.70 17.35
N GLU A 179 -18.37 30.93 16.92
CA GLU A 179 -19.29 31.82 17.64
C GLU A 179 -20.63 31.09 17.91
N SER A 180 -21.10 31.20 19.14
CA SER A 180 -22.37 30.64 19.62
C SER A 180 -22.49 29.10 19.61
N PHE A 181 -21.49 28.35 19.10
CA PHE A 181 -21.59 26.90 18.98
C PHE A 181 -20.54 26.11 19.80
N GLY A 182 -19.39 26.73 20.08
CA GLY A 182 -18.31 26.06 20.81
C GLY A 182 -16.99 26.05 20.05
N HIS A 183 -16.42 24.87 19.78
CA HIS A 183 -15.13 24.75 19.11
C HIS A 183 -15.20 23.77 17.93
N ALA A 184 -14.71 24.17 16.77
CA ALA A 184 -14.48 23.28 15.64
C ALA A 184 -13.11 22.61 15.77
N VAL A 185 -13.10 21.30 15.68
CA VAL A 185 -11.88 20.48 15.57
C VAL A 185 -11.70 20.08 14.12
N SER A 186 -10.59 20.48 13.51
CA SER A 186 -10.29 20.13 12.12
C SER A 186 -8.86 19.60 11.96
N LEU A 187 -8.66 18.80 10.93
CA LEU A 187 -7.37 18.21 10.61
C LEU A 187 -6.98 18.58 9.18
N THR A 188 -5.72 18.97 9.00
CA THR A 188 -5.10 19.16 7.69
C THR A 188 -4.09 18.04 7.44
N CYS A 189 -4.25 17.31 6.36
CA CYS A 189 -3.24 16.37 5.89
C CYS A 189 -2.20 17.14 5.06
N VAL A 190 -0.94 17.11 5.49
CA VAL A 190 0.14 17.90 4.86
C VAL A 190 0.51 17.37 3.45
N ARG A 191 0.26 16.11 3.18
CA ARG A 191 0.49 15.49 1.87
C ARG A 191 -0.66 14.55 1.53
N PRO A 192 -1.79 15.08 1.06
CA PRO A 192 -2.97 14.27 0.79
C PRO A 192 -2.81 13.35 -0.44
N GLN A 193 -1.94 13.70 -1.38
CA GLN A 193 -1.76 12.99 -2.65
C GLN A 193 -0.94 11.70 -2.49
N THR A 194 -1.39 10.80 -1.64
CA THR A 194 -0.80 9.48 -1.51
C THR A 194 -1.84 8.43 -1.91
N PRO A 195 -1.44 7.26 -2.43
CA PRO A 195 -2.38 6.17 -2.74
C PRO A 195 -3.04 5.59 -1.48
N ARG A 196 -2.60 6.00 -0.30
CA ARG A 196 -3.22 5.61 0.96
C ARG A 196 -4.25 6.64 1.36
N GLU A 197 -5.47 6.20 1.55
CA GLU A 197 -6.51 7.03 2.15
C GLU A 197 -6.19 7.27 3.61
N VAL A 198 -6.35 8.53 4.03
CA VAL A 198 -6.29 8.90 5.44
C VAL A 198 -7.71 8.87 5.98
N VAL A 199 -7.97 7.95 6.89
CA VAL A 199 -9.27 7.81 7.55
C VAL A 199 -9.14 8.26 8.99
N VAL A 200 -10.00 9.16 9.41
CA VAL A 200 -10.00 9.69 10.77
C VAL A 200 -11.31 9.34 11.46
N SER A 201 -11.20 8.73 12.63
CA SER A 201 -12.34 8.50 13.53
C SER A 201 -12.25 9.48 14.69
N VAL A 202 -13.37 10.10 15.01
CA VAL A 202 -13.49 11.08 16.09
C VAL A 202 -14.60 10.69 17.03
N GLN A 203 -14.34 10.87 18.31
CA GLN A 203 -15.31 10.64 19.36
C GLN A 203 -15.08 11.65 20.47
N PHE A 204 -16.13 12.25 20.99
CA PHE A 204 -16.06 13.02 22.22
C PHE A 204 -17.20 12.66 23.16
N SER A 205 -16.96 12.90 24.45
CA SER A 205 -17.95 12.71 25.49
C SER A 205 -17.94 13.94 26.40
N SER A 206 -19.10 14.44 26.72
CA SER A 206 -19.29 15.53 27.67
C SER A 206 -20.25 15.10 28.77
N SER A 207 -20.37 15.91 29.83
CA SER A 207 -21.38 15.70 30.90
C SER A 207 -22.81 15.74 30.37
N GLU A 208 -23.04 16.36 29.23
CA GLU A 208 -24.37 16.53 28.63
C GLU A 208 -24.68 15.51 27.54
N GLY A 209 -23.71 14.72 27.10
CA GLY A 209 -23.95 13.70 26.09
C GLY A 209 -22.68 13.15 25.47
N HIS A 210 -22.88 12.19 24.56
CA HIS A 210 -21.85 11.52 23.82
C HIS A 210 -22.09 11.71 22.32
N PHE A 211 -21.03 12.08 21.59
CA PHE A 211 -21.05 12.21 20.14
C PHE A 211 -19.95 11.35 19.53
N GLN A 212 -20.27 10.69 18.46
CA GLN A 212 -19.29 9.95 17.66
C GLN A 212 -19.47 10.28 16.19
N ALA A 213 -18.45 10.83 15.56
CA ALA A 213 -18.37 10.94 14.12
C ALA A 213 -17.57 9.76 13.57
N SER A 214 -18.14 9.01 12.67
CA SER A 214 -17.48 7.87 12.04
C SER A 214 -16.84 8.29 10.72
N LYS A 215 -15.64 7.77 10.44
CA LYS A 215 -14.93 7.72 9.17
C LYS A 215 -15.03 8.98 8.29
N LEU A 216 -14.11 9.91 8.51
CA LEU A 216 -13.81 10.99 7.57
C LEU A 216 -12.64 10.54 6.70
N GLU A 217 -12.84 10.51 5.39
CA GLU A 217 -11.85 10.11 4.42
C GLU A 217 -11.22 11.34 3.78
N PHE A 218 -9.89 11.46 3.89
CA PHE A 218 -9.13 12.48 3.19
C PHE A 218 -8.79 11.97 1.80
N ARG A 219 -9.49 12.47 0.79
CA ARG A 219 -9.23 12.12 -0.60
C ARG A 219 -8.15 13.00 -1.22
N PRO A 220 -7.39 12.50 -2.20
CA PRO A 220 -6.34 13.28 -2.87
C PRO A 220 -6.86 14.54 -3.58
N ASP A 221 -8.12 14.56 -3.99
CA ASP A 221 -8.82 15.62 -4.70
C ASP A 221 -9.66 16.54 -3.78
N ALA A 222 -9.74 16.19 -2.49
CA ALA A 222 -10.45 16.99 -1.51
C ALA A 222 -9.58 18.13 -0.94
N GLU A 223 -10.23 19.11 -0.32
CA GLU A 223 -9.49 20.12 0.44
C GLU A 223 -8.63 19.44 1.52
N PRO A 224 -7.36 19.89 1.68
CA PRO A 224 -6.44 19.26 2.62
C PRO A 224 -6.87 19.40 4.08
N ARG A 225 -7.71 20.38 4.39
CA ARG A 225 -8.28 20.63 5.71
C ARG A 225 -9.74 20.20 5.78
N GLN A 226 -10.06 19.35 6.73
CA GLN A 226 -11.42 18.88 6.96
C GLN A 226 -11.84 19.08 8.40
N CYS A 227 -13.06 19.56 8.59
CA CYS A 227 -13.67 19.64 9.92
C CYS A 227 -14.07 18.22 10.37
N LEU A 228 -13.56 17.81 11.52
CA LEU A 228 -13.84 16.51 12.11
C LEU A 228 -15.14 16.53 12.93
N CYS A 229 -15.29 17.53 13.77
CA CYS A 229 -16.48 17.72 14.61
C CYS A 229 -16.55 19.17 15.12
N VAL A 230 -17.73 19.56 15.58
CA VAL A 230 -17.95 20.75 16.38
C VAL A 230 -18.34 20.31 17.77
N VAL A 231 -17.56 20.71 18.77
CA VAL A 231 -17.81 20.41 20.19
C VAL A 231 -18.63 21.55 20.79
N PRO A 232 -19.89 21.29 21.20
CA PRO A 232 -20.73 22.34 21.76
C PRO A 232 -20.22 22.79 23.13
N GLY A 233 -20.44 24.06 23.44
CA GLY A 233 -20.13 24.62 24.75
C GLY A 233 -18.64 24.79 25.03
N GLY A 234 -18.30 25.47 26.09
CA GLY A 234 -16.94 25.84 26.47
C GLY A 234 -16.54 25.31 27.84
N GLY A 235 -16.57 24.01 28.05
CA GLY A 235 -15.97 23.41 29.26
C GLY A 235 -14.49 23.19 29.06
N ALA A 236 -13.65 23.69 29.97
CA ALA A 236 -12.20 23.56 29.89
C ALA A 236 -11.69 22.09 29.91
N ASP A 237 -12.55 21.11 30.14
CA ASP A 237 -12.22 19.73 30.39
C ASP A 237 -12.77 18.74 29.36
N VAL A 238 -13.28 19.24 28.22
CA VAL A 238 -13.74 18.37 27.16
C VAL A 238 -12.56 17.81 26.37
N LEU A 239 -12.53 16.50 26.23
CA LEU A 239 -11.52 15.76 25.45
C LEU A 239 -12.15 15.16 24.23
N VAL A 240 -11.50 15.29 23.11
CA VAL A 240 -11.83 14.61 21.87
C VAL A 240 -10.86 13.46 21.65
N SER A 241 -11.41 12.27 21.44
CA SER A 241 -10.64 11.09 21.06
C SER A 241 -10.50 11.07 19.55
N ILE A 242 -9.27 11.01 19.06
CA ILE A 242 -8.97 11.01 17.62
C ILE A 242 -8.14 9.76 17.29
N LYS A 243 -8.50 9.07 16.21
CA LYS A 243 -7.74 7.95 15.65
C LYS A 243 -7.50 8.19 14.17
N ILE A 244 -6.24 8.21 13.76
CA ILE A 244 -5.83 8.38 12.37
C ILE A 244 -5.39 7.03 11.82
N CYS A 245 -5.99 6.60 10.72
CA CYS A 245 -5.68 5.36 10.03
C CYS A 245 -5.17 5.68 8.61
N LEU A 246 -4.23 4.88 8.12
CA LEU A 246 -3.85 4.87 6.71
C LEU A 246 -4.38 3.56 6.12
N VAL A 247 -5.22 3.68 5.13
CA VAL A 247 -5.82 2.54 4.42
C VAL A 247 -5.30 2.57 2.99
N TYR A 248 -4.92 1.42 2.46
CA TYR A 248 -4.65 1.32 1.02
C TYR A 248 -5.99 1.41 0.28
N SER A 249 -6.07 2.26 -0.73
CA SER A 249 -7.19 2.18 -1.67
C SER A 249 -7.01 0.91 -2.51
N ASP A 250 -7.99 0.03 -2.48
CA ASP A 250 -8.01 -1.27 -3.20
C ASP A 250 -7.90 -1.14 -4.74
N ASN A 251 -7.87 0.09 -5.26
CA ASN A 251 -7.75 0.35 -6.69
C ASN A 251 -6.36 0.08 -7.29
N ASP A 252 -5.30 -0.11 -6.47
CA ASP A 252 -3.95 -0.42 -6.96
C ASP A 252 -3.54 -1.90 -6.73
N GLU A 253 -4.24 -2.64 -5.88
CA GLU A 253 -4.12 -4.09 -5.78
C GLU A 253 -5.19 -4.75 -6.66
N LEU A 254 -4.83 -5.01 -7.91
CA LEU A 254 -5.48 -6.07 -8.65
C LEU A 254 -5.19 -7.37 -7.89
N HIS A 255 -6.12 -7.77 -7.02
CA HIS A 255 -6.19 -9.13 -6.53
C HIS A 255 -6.16 -10.05 -7.75
N VAL A 256 -4.98 -10.61 -8.01
CA VAL A 256 -4.91 -11.88 -8.68
C VAL A 256 -5.45 -12.85 -7.64
N LYS A 257 -6.74 -13.16 -7.70
CA LYS A 257 -7.20 -14.44 -7.22
C LYS A 257 -6.48 -15.43 -8.11
N ASP A 258 -5.55 -16.13 -7.56
CA ASP A 258 -5.11 -17.39 -8.13
C ASP A 258 -6.36 -18.28 -8.05
N ASP A 259 -7.13 -18.30 -9.15
CA ASP A 259 -8.07 -19.36 -9.42
C ASP A 259 -7.16 -20.57 -9.69
N ASP A 260 -6.72 -21.23 -8.63
CA ASP A 260 -6.29 -22.61 -8.69
C ASP A 260 -7.53 -23.36 -9.11
N ASP A 261 -7.55 -23.70 -10.40
CA ASP A 261 -8.47 -24.68 -10.96
C ASP A 261 -8.26 -25.97 -10.17
N GLU A 262 -9.07 -26.17 -9.14
CA GLU A 262 -9.34 -27.49 -8.61
C GLU A 262 -10.08 -28.24 -9.71
N GLU A 263 -9.35 -28.98 -10.54
CA GLU A 263 -9.91 -30.03 -11.36
C GLU A 263 -10.50 -31.04 -10.37
N GLU A 264 -11.81 -30.92 -10.13
CA GLU A 264 -12.60 -31.99 -9.53
C GLU A 264 -12.57 -33.16 -10.51
N GLU A 265 -11.72 -34.17 -10.21
CA GLU A 265 -11.82 -35.48 -10.82
C GLU A 265 -13.17 -36.06 -10.40
N GLU A 266 -14.15 -36.02 -11.33
CA GLU A 266 -15.39 -36.79 -11.20
C GLU A 266 -15.04 -38.27 -11.32
N ASP A 267 -14.87 -38.94 -10.18
CA ASP A 267 -14.86 -40.40 -10.09
C ASP A 267 -16.28 -40.88 -10.43
N ASP A 268 -16.46 -41.33 -11.69
CA ASP A 268 -17.61 -42.10 -12.12
C ASP A 268 -17.55 -43.52 -11.46
N ASP A 269 -18.11 -43.64 -10.25
CA ASP A 269 -18.44 -44.89 -9.67
C ASP A 269 -19.72 -45.46 -10.30
N ASP A 270 -19.53 -46.21 -11.39
CA ASP A 270 -20.56 -47.12 -11.93
C ASP A 270 -20.89 -48.19 -10.90
N GLN A 271 -21.93 -47.95 -10.11
CA GLN A 271 -22.57 -49.00 -9.31
C GLN A 271 -23.64 -49.68 -10.12
N ASP A 272 -23.24 -50.86 -10.71
CA ASP A 272 -24.16 -51.87 -11.21
C ASP A 272 -25.11 -52.33 -10.07
N TYR A 273 -26.36 -51.98 -10.17
CA TYR A 273 -27.43 -52.59 -9.42
C TYR A 273 -28.01 -53.77 -10.18
N ASP A 274 -27.61 -54.97 -9.82
CA ASP A 274 -28.30 -56.23 -10.19
C ASP A 274 -29.72 -56.24 -9.57
N TYR A 275 -30.72 -56.28 -10.43
CA TYR A 275 -32.10 -56.52 -10.08
C TYR A 275 -32.31 -58.04 -10.10
N ASP A 276 -32.31 -58.70 -8.94
CA ASP A 276 -32.84 -60.04 -8.83
C ASP A 276 -34.36 -59.94 -8.70
N ASP A 277 -34.98 -60.53 -9.72
CA ASP A 277 -36.38 -60.80 -9.89
C ASP A 277 -36.68 -62.15 -9.20
N ASP A 278 -37.32 -62.14 -8.02
CA ASP A 278 -37.86 -63.36 -7.44
C ASP A 278 -39.39 -63.16 -7.25
N GLU A 279 -40.10 -63.78 -8.24
CA GLU A 279 -41.48 -64.19 -8.04
C GLU A 279 -41.51 -65.31 -7.01
N GLU A 280 -42.46 -65.31 -6.10
CA GLU A 280 -43.31 -66.46 -5.74
C GLU A 280 -44.27 -66.15 -4.58
N GLU A 281 -45.55 -66.47 -4.91
CA GLU A 281 -46.74 -66.85 -4.15
C GLU A 281 -47.48 -65.85 -3.27
#